data_f8bebafd1b5659f233621bbb6519890f
#
_entry.id   f8bebafd1b5659f233621bbb6519890f
#
_cell.length_a   1.000
_cell.length_b   1.000
_cell.length_c   1.000
_cell.angle_alpha   90.00
_cell.angle_beta   90.00
_cell.angle_gamma   90.00
#
_symmetry.space_group_name_H-M   'P 1'
#
loop_
_entity.id
_entity.type
_entity.pdbx_description
1 polymer ?
#
loop_
_entity_poly.entity_id
_entity_poly.type
_entity_poly.pdbx_seq_one_letter_code
_entity_poly.pdbx_strand_id
1 'polypeptide(L)'
;MRFNLSDWALRHTSMIWYLMLVSTLAGAFAYMQLGREEDPSFTVKTMIIQAALPGATAQETVTQVTERIEKKLQELENLKYTRSETKPGLATVYVELTAETKAPAVAATWQRVRNMMGDIGQSFPNEFKGFAFNDSFGDVYGNVYAFTYDGF
;
A
#
# COMPACT_ATOMS: atom_id res chain seq x y z
N MET A 1 -0.44 6.30 -59.63
CA MET A 1 -0.93 4.93 -59.47
C MET A 1 -1.51 4.81 -58.06
N ARG A 2 -2.80 4.56 -57.92
CA ARG A 2 -3.42 4.29 -56.61
C ARG A 2 -3.14 2.82 -56.27
N PHE A 3 -2.37 2.58 -55.21
CA PHE A 3 -2.14 1.24 -54.70
C PHE A 3 -3.47 0.68 -54.17
N ASN A 4 -3.96 -0.39 -54.78
CA ASN A 4 -5.20 -1.02 -54.33
C ASN A 4 -4.89 -2.24 -53.46
N LEU A 5 -5.08 -2.08 -52.19
CA LEU A 5 -4.77 -3.11 -51.19
C LEU A 5 -5.60 -4.38 -51.38
N SER A 6 -6.85 -4.24 -51.83
CA SER A 6 -7.74 -5.38 -52.09
C SER A 6 -7.27 -6.23 -53.27
N ASP A 7 -6.86 -5.59 -54.36
CA ASP A 7 -6.33 -6.31 -55.53
C ASP A 7 -5.01 -7.02 -55.22
N TRP A 8 -4.15 -6.35 -54.40
CA TRP A 8 -2.91 -6.95 -53.95
C TRP A 8 -3.17 -8.18 -53.05
N ALA A 9 -4.13 -8.11 -52.12
CA ALA A 9 -4.51 -9.22 -51.24
C ALA A 9 -5.04 -10.43 -52.02
N LEU A 10 -5.86 -10.21 -53.04
CA LEU A 10 -6.40 -11.28 -53.88
C LEU A 10 -5.30 -11.97 -54.70
N ARG A 11 -4.26 -11.27 -55.10
CA ARG A 11 -3.11 -11.83 -55.83
C ARG A 11 -2.12 -12.58 -54.91
N HIS A 12 -2.15 -12.33 -53.58
CA HIS A 12 -1.24 -12.94 -52.62
C HIS A 12 -2.00 -13.75 -51.54
N THR A 13 -2.92 -14.57 -51.97
CA THR A 13 -3.82 -15.34 -51.12
C THR A 13 -3.09 -16.16 -50.03
N SER A 14 -1.98 -16.83 -50.39
CA SER A 14 -1.19 -17.62 -49.45
C SER A 14 -0.58 -16.75 -48.34
N MET A 15 -0.12 -15.54 -48.69
CA MET A 15 0.44 -14.59 -47.72
C MET A 15 -0.64 -14.05 -46.77
N ILE A 16 -1.84 -13.81 -47.28
CA ILE A 16 -2.99 -13.38 -46.47
C ILE A 16 -3.39 -14.48 -45.50
N TRP A 17 -3.48 -15.73 -45.95
CA TRP A 17 -3.76 -16.86 -45.03
C TRP A 17 -2.72 -17.01 -43.92
N TYR A 18 -1.44 -16.88 -44.26
CA TYR A 18 -0.35 -16.92 -43.30
C TYR A 18 -0.49 -15.78 -42.26
N LEU A 19 -0.76 -14.57 -42.71
CA LEU A 19 -0.90 -13.41 -41.87
C LEU A 19 -2.11 -13.52 -40.93
N MET A 20 -3.23 -14.05 -41.41
CA MET A 20 -4.42 -14.33 -40.61
C MET A 20 -4.13 -15.37 -39.52
N LEU A 21 -3.43 -16.45 -39.87
CA LEU A 21 -3.09 -17.50 -38.90
C LEU A 21 -2.16 -16.97 -37.81
N VAL A 22 -1.11 -16.24 -38.22
CA VAL A 22 -0.17 -15.62 -37.24
C VAL A 22 -0.87 -14.63 -36.34
N SER A 23 -1.72 -13.76 -36.89
CA SER A 23 -2.48 -12.77 -36.08
C SER A 23 -3.45 -13.45 -35.11
N THR A 24 -4.10 -14.53 -35.54
CA THR A 24 -5.02 -15.27 -34.65
C THR A 24 -4.27 -15.95 -33.49
N LEU A 25 -3.13 -16.58 -33.79
CA LEU A 25 -2.29 -17.22 -32.76
C LEU A 25 -1.69 -16.18 -31.81
N ALA A 26 -1.19 -15.06 -32.36
CA ALA A 26 -0.66 -13.95 -31.55
C ALA A 26 -1.74 -13.33 -30.68
N GLY A 27 -2.95 -13.13 -31.19
CA GLY A 27 -4.09 -12.63 -30.44
C GLY A 27 -4.53 -13.57 -29.32
N ALA A 28 -4.60 -14.88 -29.58
CA ALA A 28 -4.90 -15.88 -28.58
C ALA A 28 -3.83 -15.90 -27.46
N PHE A 29 -2.56 -15.86 -27.85
CA PHE A 29 -1.46 -15.82 -26.90
C PHE A 29 -1.48 -14.55 -26.04
N ALA A 30 -1.68 -13.37 -26.64
CA ALA A 30 -1.81 -12.10 -25.95
C ALA A 30 -3.00 -12.12 -24.97
N TYR A 31 -4.14 -12.70 -25.38
CA TYR A 31 -5.31 -12.83 -24.52
C TYR A 31 -5.06 -13.72 -23.29
N MET A 32 -4.27 -14.79 -23.45
CA MET A 32 -3.90 -15.68 -22.34
C MET A 32 -2.94 -15.00 -21.33
N GLN A 33 -2.15 -14.02 -21.78
CA GLN A 33 -1.25 -13.25 -20.93
C GLN A 33 -1.88 -12.00 -20.33
N LEU A 34 -3.09 -11.65 -20.73
CA LEU A 34 -3.77 -10.49 -20.18
C LEU A 34 -4.14 -10.75 -18.73
N GLY A 35 -3.63 -9.91 -17.82
CA GLY A 35 -4.04 -9.93 -16.42
C GLY A 35 -5.54 -9.66 -16.33
N ARG A 36 -6.25 -10.48 -15.58
CA ARG A 36 -7.69 -10.33 -15.31
C ARG A 36 -7.85 -9.79 -13.90
N GLU A 37 -7.73 -8.48 -13.77
CA GLU A 37 -8.09 -7.77 -12.55
C GLU A 37 -9.39 -7.01 -12.83
N GLU A 38 -10.40 -7.24 -12.01
CA GLU A 38 -11.69 -6.54 -12.11
C GLU A 38 -11.54 -5.09 -11.70
N ASP A 39 -10.73 -4.85 -10.65
CA ASP A 39 -10.34 -3.52 -10.19
C ASP A 39 -8.81 -3.36 -10.23
N PRO A 40 -8.29 -2.18 -10.61
CA PRO A 40 -6.85 -1.94 -10.56
C PRO A 40 -6.37 -2.04 -9.12
N SER A 41 -5.31 -2.81 -8.88
CA SER A 41 -4.69 -2.92 -7.57
C SER A 41 -4.28 -1.53 -7.07
N PHE A 42 -4.88 -1.06 -5.99
CA PHE A 42 -4.45 0.18 -5.34
C PHE A 42 -3.59 -0.17 -4.11
N THR A 43 -2.52 0.56 -3.95
CA THR A 43 -1.66 0.42 -2.78
C THR A 43 -2.08 1.43 -1.73
N VAL A 44 -2.46 0.95 -0.55
CA VAL A 44 -2.73 1.82 0.60
C VAL A 44 -1.41 2.44 1.05
N LYS A 45 -1.34 3.76 0.99
CA LYS A 45 -0.14 4.56 1.30
C LYS A 45 -0.25 5.23 2.67
N THR A 46 -1.03 4.64 3.56
CA THR A 46 -1.24 5.11 4.92
C THR A 46 -0.86 4.03 5.91
N MET A 47 -0.10 4.41 6.94
CA MET A 47 0.21 3.56 8.09
C MET A 47 -0.32 4.22 9.34
N ILE A 48 -0.87 3.44 10.25
CA ILE A 48 -1.28 3.88 11.58
C ILE A 48 -0.25 3.40 12.59
N ILE A 49 0.29 4.33 13.37
CA ILE A 49 1.20 4.07 14.48
C ILE A 49 0.44 4.38 15.77
N GLN A 50 0.32 3.40 16.65
CA GLN A 50 -0.22 3.58 17.98
C GLN A 50 0.90 3.45 19.01
N ALA A 51 0.92 4.36 19.96
CA ALA A 51 1.93 4.44 21.01
C ALA A 51 1.22 4.62 22.36
N ALA A 52 1.44 3.70 23.29
CA ALA A 52 0.76 3.69 24.58
C ALA A 52 1.69 4.13 25.72
N LEU A 53 1.27 5.13 26.47
CA LEU A 53 1.91 5.62 27.70
C LEU A 53 0.87 5.63 28.84
N PRO A 54 0.57 4.46 29.43
CA PRO A 54 -0.45 4.35 30.47
C PRO A 54 -0.19 5.27 31.66
N GLY A 55 -1.24 5.91 32.17
CA GLY A 55 -1.17 6.81 33.32
C GLY A 55 -0.84 8.26 32.98
N ALA A 56 -0.43 8.56 31.76
CA ALA A 56 -0.15 9.92 31.31
C ALA A 56 -1.44 10.67 30.96
N THR A 57 -1.47 11.96 31.26
CA THR A 57 -2.50 12.87 30.74
C THR A 57 -2.38 13.07 29.22
N ALA A 58 -3.41 13.61 28.59
CA ALA A 58 -3.35 13.89 27.16
C ALA A 58 -2.19 14.85 26.80
N GLN A 59 -1.95 15.87 27.61
CA GLN A 59 -0.86 16.83 27.39
C GLN A 59 0.52 16.19 27.54
N GLU A 60 0.72 15.34 28.53
CA GLU A 60 1.96 14.57 28.67
C GLU A 60 2.17 13.60 27.51
N THR A 61 1.12 12.95 27.07
CA THR A 61 1.18 12.04 25.91
C THR A 61 1.55 12.82 24.62
N VAL A 62 1.04 14.03 24.42
CA VAL A 62 1.44 14.90 23.31
C VAL A 62 2.93 15.20 23.36
N THR A 63 3.40 15.77 24.47
CA THR A 63 4.78 16.30 24.56
C THR A 63 5.82 15.20 24.63
N GLN A 64 5.53 14.09 25.32
CA GLN A 64 6.50 13.03 25.53
C GLN A 64 6.51 11.98 24.39
N VAL A 65 5.38 11.79 23.71
CA VAL A 65 5.22 10.73 22.71
C VAL A 65 4.93 11.29 21.32
N THR A 66 3.81 12.00 21.16
CA THR A 66 3.32 12.41 19.83
C THR A 66 4.31 13.31 19.09
N GLU A 67 4.77 14.38 19.75
CA GLU A 67 5.72 15.33 19.14
C GLU A 67 7.05 14.66 18.73
N ARG A 68 7.54 13.71 19.51
CA ARG A 68 8.77 12.99 19.19
C ARG A 68 8.59 12.08 17.99
N ILE A 69 7.45 11.40 17.87
CA ILE A 69 7.09 10.57 16.73
C ILE A 69 7.00 11.45 15.47
N GLU A 70 6.23 12.54 15.54
CA GLU A 70 6.04 13.45 14.40
C GLU A 70 7.36 14.06 13.93
N LYS A 71 8.18 14.53 14.87
CA LYS A 71 9.50 15.07 14.53
C LYS A 71 10.38 14.03 13.83
N LYS A 72 10.37 12.78 14.29
CA LYS A 72 11.15 11.72 13.65
C LYS A 72 10.62 11.36 12.28
N LEU A 73 9.30 11.34 12.10
CA LEU A 73 8.68 11.07 10.81
C LEU A 73 8.95 12.13 9.74
N GLN A 74 9.24 13.38 10.12
CA GLN A 74 9.63 14.44 9.18
C GLN A 74 10.94 14.14 8.44
N GLU A 75 11.76 13.22 8.92
CA GLU A 75 12.97 12.76 8.24
C GLU A 75 12.66 11.79 7.06
N LEU A 76 11.39 11.44 6.84
CA LEU A 76 10.99 10.48 5.82
C LEU A 76 10.85 11.17 4.45
N GLU A 77 11.58 10.70 3.43
CA GLU A 77 11.67 11.33 2.11
C GLU A 77 10.34 11.40 1.34
N ASN A 78 9.49 10.37 1.50
CA ASN A 78 8.23 10.26 0.77
C ASN A 78 7.01 10.62 1.63
N LEU A 79 7.21 11.34 2.71
CA LEU A 79 6.13 11.78 3.59
C LEU A 79 5.31 12.87 2.89
N LYS A 80 3.99 12.68 2.83
CA LYS A 80 3.04 13.71 2.38
C LYS A 80 2.61 14.58 3.54
N TYR A 81 2.06 13.96 4.56
CA TYR A 81 1.73 14.59 5.86
C TYR A 81 1.55 13.53 6.95
N THR A 82 1.60 14.00 8.19
CA THR A 82 1.20 13.24 9.37
C THR A 82 -0.04 13.88 9.99
N ARG A 83 -0.92 13.05 10.53
CA ARG A 83 -2.06 13.48 11.33
C ARG A 83 -2.02 12.68 12.61
N SER A 84 -2.16 13.34 13.76
CA SER A 84 -2.17 12.69 15.06
C SER A 84 -3.48 12.93 15.82
N GLU A 85 -3.87 11.95 16.60
CA GLU A 85 -4.94 12.01 17.57
C GLU A 85 -4.39 11.49 18.89
N THR A 86 -4.40 12.33 19.92
CA THR A 86 -3.86 11.98 21.24
C THR A 86 -4.96 11.97 22.29
N LYS A 87 -5.08 10.84 22.96
CA LYS A 87 -5.95 10.63 24.14
C LYS A 87 -5.07 10.42 25.38
N PRO A 88 -5.61 10.55 26.59
CA PRO A 88 -4.86 10.21 27.79
C PRO A 88 -4.24 8.81 27.70
N GLY A 89 -2.93 8.73 27.75
CA GLY A 89 -2.18 7.48 27.66
C GLY A 89 -2.08 6.79 26.30
N LEU A 90 -2.64 7.37 25.22
CA LEU A 90 -2.61 6.78 23.90
C LEU A 90 -2.42 7.86 22.82
N ALA A 91 -1.37 7.71 22.01
CA ALA A 91 -1.15 8.47 20.79
C ALA A 91 -1.43 7.60 19.58
N THR A 92 -2.18 8.12 18.61
CA THR A 92 -2.42 7.50 17.31
C THR A 92 -1.93 8.46 16.23
N VAL A 93 -0.97 8.03 15.43
CA VAL A 93 -0.37 8.84 14.36
C VAL A 93 -0.63 8.16 13.03
N TYR A 94 -1.26 8.88 12.12
CA TYR A 94 -1.50 8.48 10.74
C TYR A 94 -0.37 9.05 9.88
N VAL A 95 0.31 8.18 9.16
CA VAL A 95 1.41 8.54 8.25
C VAL A 95 0.94 8.32 6.83
N GLU A 96 0.86 9.37 6.02
CA GLU A 96 0.46 9.29 4.61
C GLU A 96 1.65 9.59 3.71
N LEU A 97 1.91 8.70 2.75
CA LEU A 97 2.95 8.87 1.74
C LEU A 97 2.43 9.62 0.52
N THR A 98 3.35 10.19 -0.24
CA THR A 98 3.04 10.88 -1.49
C THR A 98 2.42 9.93 -2.52
N ALA A 99 1.53 10.46 -3.37
CA ALA A 99 0.85 9.70 -4.41
C ALA A 99 1.81 9.04 -5.42
N GLU A 100 2.98 9.64 -5.62
CA GLU A 100 4.01 9.18 -6.55
C GLU A 100 4.80 7.96 -6.07
N THR A 101 4.69 7.60 -4.77
CA THR A 101 5.40 6.46 -4.20
C THR A 101 4.90 5.16 -4.82
N LYS A 102 5.79 4.42 -5.50
CA LYS A 102 5.47 3.14 -6.15
C LYS A 102 5.24 2.04 -5.12
N ALA A 103 4.38 1.05 -5.43
CA ALA A 103 4.03 -0.05 -4.53
C ALA A 103 5.23 -0.77 -3.87
N PRO A 104 6.31 -1.14 -4.58
CA PRO A 104 7.48 -1.75 -3.93
C PRO A 104 8.20 -0.82 -2.95
N ALA A 105 8.19 0.50 -3.22
CA ALA A 105 8.81 1.48 -2.34
C ALA A 105 7.98 1.71 -1.06
N VAL A 106 6.66 1.50 -1.10
CA VAL A 106 5.78 1.63 0.07
C VAL A 106 6.17 0.65 1.16
N ALA A 107 6.32 -0.64 0.83
CA ALA A 107 6.72 -1.67 1.80
C ALA A 107 8.10 -1.37 2.43
N ALA A 108 9.08 -0.95 1.62
CA ALA A 108 10.39 -0.55 2.11
C ALA A 108 10.32 0.68 3.04
N THR A 109 9.46 1.66 2.70
CA THR A 109 9.23 2.84 3.52
C THR A 109 8.60 2.48 4.86
N TRP A 110 7.62 1.56 4.89
CA TRP A 110 7.02 1.10 6.14
C TRP A 110 8.02 0.37 7.04
N GLN A 111 8.92 -0.40 6.44
CA GLN A 111 10.01 -1.01 7.22
C GLN A 111 10.96 0.04 7.80
N ARG A 112 11.28 1.09 7.02
CA ARG A 112 12.08 2.21 7.51
C ARG A 112 11.40 2.93 8.67
N VAL A 113 10.08 3.17 8.58
CA VAL A 113 9.30 3.76 9.69
C VAL A 113 9.37 2.91 10.95
N ARG A 114 9.21 1.59 10.84
CA ARG A 114 9.36 0.68 12.00
C ARG A 114 10.74 0.79 12.65
N ASN A 115 11.80 0.83 11.84
CA ASN A 115 13.17 0.97 12.33
C ASN A 115 13.38 2.33 13.03
N MET A 116 12.90 3.43 12.42
CA MET A 116 12.98 4.77 13.01
C MET A 116 12.25 4.87 14.35
N MET A 117 11.09 4.20 14.47
CA MET A 117 10.35 4.15 15.75
C MET A 117 11.09 3.27 16.77
N GLY A 118 11.71 2.18 16.34
CA GLY A 118 12.57 1.35 17.19
C GLY A 118 13.73 2.15 17.78
N ASP A 119 14.38 2.97 16.96
CA ASP A 119 15.52 3.80 17.38
C ASP A 119 15.13 4.81 18.47
N ILE A 120 13.98 5.48 18.33
CA ILE A 120 13.52 6.43 19.34
C ILE A 120 12.84 5.76 20.54
N GLY A 121 12.45 4.49 20.40
CA GLY A 121 11.73 3.74 21.45
C GLY A 121 12.48 3.72 22.78
N GLN A 122 13.80 3.70 22.74
CA GLN A 122 14.65 3.71 23.95
C GLN A 122 14.67 5.07 24.68
N SER A 123 14.24 6.15 24.05
CA SER A 123 14.23 7.50 24.63
C SER A 123 12.91 7.84 25.34
N PHE A 124 11.93 6.96 25.31
CA PHE A 124 10.64 7.15 25.98
C PHE A 124 10.70 6.77 27.48
N PRO A 125 9.74 7.26 28.29
CA PRO A 125 9.63 6.90 29.70
C PRO A 125 9.51 5.37 29.90
N ASN A 126 9.86 4.88 31.09
CA ASN A 126 9.81 3.45 31.42
C ASN A 126 8.40 2.85 31.36
N GLU A 127 7.37 3.68 31.51
CA GLU A 127 5.96 3.32 31.43
C GLU A 127 5.48 3.09 29.97
N PHE A 128 6.29 3.48 29.00
CA PHE A 128 5.98 3.32 27.60
C PHE A 128 5.87 1.84 27.20
N LYS A 129 4.75 1.44 26.61
CA LYS A 129 4.45 0.03 26.28
C LYS A 129 4.88 -0.37 24.88
N GLY A 130 5.49 0.56 24.11
CA GLY A 130 5.94 0.31 22.75
C GLY A 130 4.99 0.82 21.69
N PHE A 131 5.29 0.45 20.44
CA PHE A 131 4.54 0.85 19.26
C PHE A 131 3.75 -0.33 18.70
N ALA A 132 2.54 -0.07 18.24
CA ALA A 132 1.79 -0.97 17.37
C ALA A 132 1.65 -0.31 15.99
N PHE A 133 1.88 -1.08 14.94
CA PHE A 133 1.82 -0.62 13.55
C PHE A 133 0.70 -1.33 12.80
N ASN A 134 -0.09 -0.57 12.05
CA ASN A 134 -1.09 -1.12 11.15
C ASN A 134 -0.94 -0.44 9.79
N ASP A 135 -0.43 -1.17 8.82
CA ASP A 135 -0.23 -0.76 7.43
C ASP A 135 -1.15 -1.50 6.45
N SER A 136 -2.01 -2.38 6.97
CA SER A 136 -2.98 -3.17 6.21
C SER A 136 -4.44 -2.86 6.55
N PHE A 137 -4.72 -1.71 7.19
CA PHE A 137 -6.08 -1.37 7.61
C PHE A 137 -7.06 -1.16 6.45
N GLY A 138 -6.55 -0.94 5.24
CA GLY A 138 -7.34 -0.82 4.00
C GLY A 138 -7.49 -2.14 3.24
N ASP A 139 -6.92 -3.24 3.74
CA ASP A 139 -7.04 -4.55 3.08
C ASP A 139 -8.47 -5.07 3.21
N VAL A 140 -8.99 -5.56 2.09
CA VAL A 140 -10.32 -6.18 2.04
C VAL A 140 -10.16 -7.68 2.22
N TYR A 141 -10.81 -8.23 3.25
CA TYR A 141 -10.84 -9.67 3.48
C TYR A 141 -11.89 -10.32 2.60
N GLY A 142 -11.49 -11.26 1.73
CA GLY A 142 -12.40 -11.98 0.84
C GLY A 142 -13.29 -12.99 1.55
N ASN A 143 -12.87 -13.47 2.74
CA ASN A 143 -13.63 -14.43 3.54
C ASN A 143 -13.63 -14.01 5.01
N VAL A 144 -14.81 -13.92 5.61
CA VAL A 144 -15.01 -13.65 7.03
C VAL A 144 -15.71 -14.86 7.65
N TYR A 145 -15.09 -15.50 8.64
CA TYR A 145 -15.64 -16.63 9.38
C TYR A 145 -16.01 -16.20 10.80
N ALA A 146 -17.25 -16.50 11.20
CA ALA A 146 -17.69 -16.35 12.57
C ALA A 146 -17.71 -17.73 13.25
N PHE A 147 -16.96 -17.88 14.33
CA PHE A 147 -17.00 -19.07 15.17
C PHE A 147 -17.94 -18.80 16.35
N THR A 148 -19.05 -19.53 16.41
CA THR A 148 -19.97 -19.49 17.54
C THR A 148 -19.79 -20.78 18.35
N TYR A 149 -19.83 -20.64 19.67
CA TYR A 149 -19.78 -21.76 20.60
C TYR A 149 -21.04 -21.72 21.48
N ASP A 150 -21.81 -22.78 21.40
CA ASP A 150 -22.99 -23.02 22.25
C ASP A 150 -22.61 -24.00 23.36
N GLY A 151 -21.85 -23.52 24.35
CA GLY A 151 -21.41 -24.33 25.47
C GLY A 151 -21.06 -23.49 26.68
N PHE A 152 -21.27 -24.06 27.86
CA PHE A 152 -21.06 -23.46 29.18
C PHE A 152 -19.60 -23.08 29.38
#